data_ece3bdfb4dc8c0c1c7e6856c289b8331
#
_entry.id   ece3bdfb4dc8c0c1c7e6856c289b8331
#
_cell.length_a   1.000
_cell.length_b   1.000
_cell.length_c   1.000
_cell.angle_alpha   90.00
_cell.angle_beta   90.00
_cell.angle_gamma   90.00
#
_symmetry.space_group_name_H-M   'P 1'
#
loop_
_entity.id
_entity.type
_entity.pdbx_description
1 polymer ?
#
loop_
_entity_poly.entity_id
_entity_poly.type
_entity_poly.pdbx_seq_one_letter_code
_entity_poly.pdbx_strand_id
1 'polypeptide(L)'
;MSGKSGRHDIIKKTEAETLTTFQEEIPSIYFSHLGKEDYKRYVSNAEHVYRDHFKFPPKMFSGAELIDFGAGTGENTIYLANWGASCTLVEMNGKAQKISREVFSKYAERKDSHAFVCSSIFDYSPKDQKKYDIVHCRGVLSHTAAKEDAFRKIAQFVKPGGFLIFGDPNKAGGFQNMLQRFAVYQFASSPDEMVEVCELLFKEDIDRSVRFIPRTRRAIIFDRWVIQSQDDPSVAEVVNWSQESGLRMYSCYPPVLPPFFGDSIHHQPKLDPYKFHEFFSIAELTWMLQTSSDLDFLSPVASRLGEFASALEQITTLVANFNKNTKLDAKKFNVLSRALLKSSVNVPTFQPLHDKLLEFMQEAEEFINLVNKGDITKVRALIEKAQHLFKGACGVRHVDFIMFKPNSI
;
A
#
# COMPACT_ATOMS: atom_id res chain seq x y z
N MET A 1 6.53 -5.30 -32.58
CA MET A 1 5.55 -4.19 -32.45
C MET A 1 4.22 -4.62 -31.82
N SER A 2 3.85 -5.91 -31.73
CA SER A 2 2.58 -6.38 -31.12
C SER A 2 2.48 -6.28 -29.59
N GLY A 3 3.60 -6.28 -28.85
CA GLY A 3 3.57 -6.26 -27.39
C GLY A 3 3.20 -4.91 -26.75
N LYS A 4 3.47 -3.78 -27.41
CA LYS A 4 3.16 -2.44 -26.85
C LYS A 4 1.67 -2.09 -26.93
N SER A 5 0.97 -2.53 -27.99
CA SER A 5 -0.47 -2.31 -28.16
C SER A 5 -1.25 -3.07 -27.07
N GLY A 6 -0.97 -4.35 -26.88
CA GLY A 6 -1.67 -5.18 -25.88
C GLY A 6 -1.49 -4.70 -24.42
N ARG A 7 -0.30 -4.16 -24.08
CA ARG A 7 -0.07 -3.60 -22.73
C ARG A 7 -0.86 -2.30 -22.50
N HIS A 8 -0.93 -1.44 -23.49
CA HIS A 8 -1.73 -0.21 -23.41
C HIS A 8 -3.21 -0.53 -23.21
N ASP A 9 -3.75 -1.50 -23.95
CA ASP A 9 -5.16 -1.90 -23.85
C ASP A 9 -5.49 -2.47 -22.45
N ILE A 10 -4.57 -3.24 -21.85
CA ILE A 10 -4.72 -3.76 -20.49
C ILE A 10 -4.76 -2.61 -19.48
N ILE A 11 -3.85 -1.62 -19.61
CA ILE A 11 -3.85 -0.44 -18.73
C ILE A 11 -5.19 0.30 -18.82
N LYS A 12 -5.66 0.60 -20.03
CA LYS A 12 -6.92 1.31 -20.23
C LYS A 12 -8.14 0.55 -19.72
N LYS A 13 -8.15 -0.77 -19.89
CA LYS A 13 -9.20 -1.62 -19.34
C LYS A 13 -9.22 -1.55 -17.82
N THR A 14 -8.06 -1.69 -17.17
CA THR A 14 -7.94 -1.61 -15.70
C THR A 14 -8.33 -0.23 -15.17
N GLU A 15 -7.92 0.85 -15.84
CA GLU A 15 -8.34 2.22 -15.51
C GLU A 15 -9.87 2.37 -15.55
N ALA A 16 -10.51 1.84 -16.60
CA ALA A 16 -11.97 1.90 -16.76
C ALA A 16 -12.70 1.10 -15.65
N GLU A 17 -12.22 -0.10 -15.33
CA GLU A 17 -12.78 -0.94 -14.26
C GLU A 17 -12.63 -0.26 -12.90
N THR A 18 -11.46 0.28 -12.58
CA THR A 18 -11.18 1.03 -11.35
C THR A 18 -12.05 2.28 -11.24
N LEU A 19 -12.17 3.01 -12.34
CA LEU A 19 -13.00 4.22 -12.40
C LEU A 19 -14.48 3.89 -12.15
N THR A 20 -14.99 2.81 -12.75
CA THR A 20 -16.38 2.37 -12.55
C THR A 20 -16.66 2.10 -11.08
N THR A 21 -15.79 1.33 -10.42
CA THR A 21 -15.92 0.99 -9.00
C THR A 21 -15.90 2.24 -8.11
N PHE A 22 -14.92 3.13 -8.32
CA PHE A 22 -14.80 4.35 -7.51
C PHE A 22 -15.76 5.48 -7.91
N GLN A 23 -16.50 5.35 -9.01
CA GLN A 23 -17.64 6.23 -9.31
C GLN A 23 -18.92 5.77 -8.61
N GLU A 24 -19.05 4.47 -8.34
CA GLU A 24 -20.16 3.92 -7.57
C GLU A 24 -20.00 4.26 -6.08
N GLU A 25 -18.80 4.03 -5.53
CA GLU A 25 -18.50 4.33 -4.13
C GLU A 25 -17.11 5.00 -4.02
N ILE A 26 -17.11 6.30 -3.77
CA ILE A 26 -15.86 7.07 -3.64
C ILE A 26 -15.25 6.84 -2.25
N PRO A 27 -13.99 6.39 -2.13
CA PRO A 27 -13.36 6.14 -0.85
C PRO A 27 -12.91 7.44 -0.16
N SER A 28 -13.84 8.30 0.21
CA SER A 28 -13.61 9.57 0.88
C SER A 28 -13.71 9.43 2.40
N ILE A 29 -12.94 10.19 3.14
CA ILE A 29 -13.07 10.34 4.60
C ILE A 29 -14.08 11.40 5.01
N TYR A 30 -14.63 12.13 4.05
CA TYR A 30 -15.75 13.05 4.21
C TYR A 30 -15.61 14.11 5.29
N PHE A 31 -14.43 14.66 5.52
CA PHE A 31 -14.42 15.79 6.46
C PHE A 31 -15.11 17.07 5.91
N SER A 32 -15.49 17.07 4.65
CA SER A 32 -16.49 18.05 4.18
C SER A 32 -17.81 17.98 4.95
N HIS A 33 -18.12 16.80 5.54
CA HIS A 33 -19.26 16.55 6.40
C HIS A 33 -18.91 16.54 7.89
N LEU A 34 -17.61 16.54 8.25
CA LEU A 34 -17.13 16.60 9.62
C LEU A 34 -17.09 18.05 10.12
N GLY A 35 -17.15 18.23 11.44
CA GLY A 35 -17.00 19.53 12.07
C GLY A 35 -15.55 20.06 12.00
N LYS A 36 -15.38 21.34 12.37
CA LYS A 36 -14.04 21.97 12.42
C LYS A 36 -13.06 21.22 13.34
N GLU A 37 -13.54 20.64 14.42
CA GLU A 37 -12.69 19.91 15.38
C GLU A 37 -12.20 18.58 14.79
N ASP A 38 -13.02 17.88 14.02
CA ASP A 38 -12.60 16.67 13.32
C ASP A 38 -11.55 16.97 12.27
N TYR A 39 -11.70 18.08 11.55
CA TYR A 39 -10.69 18.53 10.59
C TYR A 39 -9.36 18.87 11.29
N LYS A 40 -9.38 19.60 12.41
CA LYS A 40 -8.17 19.90 13.20
C LYS A 40 -7.48 18.63 13.69
N ARG A 41 -8.27 17.67 14.21
CA ARG A 41 -7.74 16.37 14.66
C ARG A 41 -7.08 15.61 13.50
N TYR A 42 -7.71 15.62 12.32
CA TYR A 42 -7.15 15.00 11.12
C TYR A 42 -5.83 15.63 10.69
N VAL A 43 -5.74 16.96 10.65
CA VAL A 43 -4.51 17.70 10.34
C VAL A 43 -3.41 17.40 11.37
N SER A 44 -3.75 17.39 12.67
CA SER A 44 -2.81 17.06 13.75
C SER A 44 -2.26 15.63 13.62
N ASN A 45 -3.12 14.65 13.26
CA ASN A 45 -2.69 13.29 13.01
C ASN A 45 -1.76 13.20 11.78
N ALA A 46 -2.10 13.92 10.71
CA ALA A 46 -1.25 13.99 9.53
C ALA A 46 0.12 14.60 9.86
N GLU A 47 0.15 15.70 10.62
CA GLU A 47 1.40 16.32 11.07
C GLU A 47 2.27 15.36 11.88
N HIS A 48 1.67 14.62 12.83
CA HIS A 48 2.37 13.60 13.60
C HIS A 48 3.00 12.53 12.66
N VAL A 49 2.22 12.01 11.70
CA VAL A 49 2.72 11.00 10.75
C VAL A 49 3.89 11.55 9.93
N TYR A 50 3.73 12.73 9.36
CA TYR A 50 4.79 13.30 8.51
C TYR A 50 6.04 13.67 9.30
N ARG A 51 5.89 14.30 10.46
CA ARG A 51 7.01 14.75 11.30
C ARG A 51 7.72 13.56 11.96
N ASP A 52 6.94 12.69 12.64
CA ASP A 52 7.51 11.72 13.59
C ASP A 52 7.78 10.35 12.92
N HIS A 53 6.99 9.98 11.93
CA HIS A 53 7.17 8.71 11.22
C HIS A 53 7.92 8.87 9.90
N PHE A 54 7.47 9.77 9.02
CA PHE A 54 8.14 9.97 7.74
C PHE A 54 9.43 10.78 7.84
N LYS A 55 9.71 11.41 8.99
CA LYS A 55 10.86 12.34 9.16
C LYS A 55 10.85 13.49 8.16
N PHE A 56 9.66 13.86 7.69
CA PHE A 56 9.41 14.88 6.70
C PHE A 56 8.43 15.94 7.25
N PRO A 57 8.91 16.86 8.11
CA PRO A 57 8.05 17.77 8.85
C PRO A 57 7.34 18.80 7.95
N PRO A 58 6.22 19.40 8.39
CA PRO A 58 5.44 20.39 7.64
C PRO A 58 6.26 21.51 7.01
N LYS A 59 7.36 21.94 7.64
CA LYS A 59 8.26 22.97 7.10
C LYS A 59 8.84 22.63 5.72
N MET A 60 8.97 21.34 5.38
CA MET A 60 9.47 20.90 4.08
C MET A 60 8.52 21.22 2.92
N PHE A 61 7.25 21.51 3.21
CA PHE A 61 6.24 21.88 2.23
C PHE A 61 6.17 23.40 1.97
N SER A 62 6.79 24.20 2.81
CA SER A 62 6.72 25.66 2.73
C SER A 62 7.36 26.20 1.46
N GLY A 63 6.55 26.76 0.56
CA GLY A 63 6.99 27.30 -0.73
C GLY A 63 7.25 26.25 -1.81
N ALA A 64 7.03 24.95 -1.52
CA ALA A 64 7.27 23.87 -2.48
C ALA A 64 6.19 23.82 -3.58
N GLU A 65 6.60 23.53 -4.81
CA GLU A 65 5.70 23.07 -5.86
C GLU A 65 5.47 21.57 -5.72
N LEU A 66 4.24 21.17 -5.45
CA LEU A 66 3.84 19.79 -5.22
C LEU A 66 2.90 19.29 -6.31
N ILE A 67 3.10 18.05 -6.78
CA ILE A 67 2.11 17.31 -7.57
C ILE A 67 1.66 16.08 -6.78
N ASP A 68 0.33 15.86 -6.76
CA ASP A 68 -0.29 14.69 -6.12
C ASP A 68 -1.01 13.86 -7.19
N PHE A 69 -0.52 12.64 -7.41
CA PHE A 69 -1.10 11.68 -8.35
C PHE A 69 -2.10 10.77 -7.65
N GLY A 70 -3.31 10.66 -8.24
CA GLY A 70 -4.42 9.96 -7.63
C GLY A 70 -4.94 10.69 -6.39
N ALA A 71 -5.05 12.01 -6.49
CA ALA A 71 -5.40 12.89 -5.38
C ALA A 71 -6.80 12.63 -4.79
N GLY A 72 -7.64 11.86 -5.48
CA GLY A 72 -8.99 11.52 -5.03
C GLY A 72 -9.83 12.76 -4.69
N THR A 73 -10.40 12.78 -3.52
CA THR A 73 -11.19 13.90 -2.99
C THR A 73 -10.33 15.05 -2.42
N GLY A 74 -9.01 15.00 -2.54
CA GLY A 74 -8.08 16.04 -2.10
C GLY A 74 -7.89 16.13 -0.57
N GLU A 75 -8.52 15.24 0.17
CA GLU A 75 -8.48 15.24 1.64
C GLU A 75 -7.10 14.89 2.20
N ASN A 76 -6.31 14.10 1.45
CA ASN A 76 -4.93 13.79 1.79
C ASN A 76 -3.92 14.84 1.30
N THR A 77 -4.37 15.87 0.57
CA THR A 77 -3.51 16.90 -0.01
C THR A 77 -3.74 18.25 0.66
N ILE A 78 -4.94 18.49 1.21
CA ILE A 78 -5.31 19.81 1.75
C ILE A 78 -4.40 20.28 2.90
N TYR A 79 -3.95 19.39 3.77
CA TYR A 79 -3.02 19.79 4.85
C TYR A 79 -1.63 20.09 4.31
N LEU A 80 -1.18 19.43 3.22
CA LEU A 80 0.09 19.74 2.54
C LEU A 80 0.04 21.16 1.94
N ALA A 81 -1.10 21.50 1.34
CA ALA A 81 -1.36 22.85 0.84
C ALA A 81 -1.29 23.91 1.96
N ASN A 82 -1.90 23.63 3.12
CA ASN A 82 -1.90 24.53 4.27
C ASN A 82 -0.54 24.58 4.99
N TRP A 83 0.33 23.59 4.81
CA TRP A 83 1.73 23.69 5.24
C TRP A 83 2.59 24.53 4.27
N GLY A 84 1.99 25.05 3.20
CA GLY A 84 2.59 26.05 2.33
C GLY A 84 2.96 25.57 0.94
N ALA A 85 2.58 24.35 0.54
CA ALA A 85 2.80 23.87 -0.83
C ALA A 85 1.81 24.49 -1.84
N SER A 86 2.27 24.73 -3.06
CA SER A 86 1.42 24.99 -4.23
C SER A 86 1.14 23.67 -4.93
N CYS A 87 -0.09 23.17 -4.86
CA CYS A 87 -0.44 21.82 -5.24
C CYS A 87 -1.05 21.72 -6.64
N THR A 88 -0.59 20.74 -7.43
CA THR A 88 -1.26 20.26 -8.65
C THR A 88 -1.85 18.89 -8.34
N LEU A 89 -3.18 18.78 -8.34
CA LEU A 89 -3.91 17.54 -8.06
C LEU A 89 -4.28 16.85 -9.37
N VAL A 90 -3.76 15.66 -9.60
CA VAL A 90 -4.05 14.85 -10.79
C VAL A 90 -4.94 13.68 -10.35
N GLU A 91 -6.17 13.65 -10.90
CA GLU A 91 -7.18 12.63 -10.57
C GLU A 91 -8.00 12.29 -11.81
N MET A 92 -8.15 11.01 -12.12
CA MET A 92 -8.92 10.56 -13.30
C MET A 92 -10.44 10.52 -13.05
N ASN A 93 -10.86 10.40 -11.77
CA ASN A 93 -12.27 10.40 -11.41
C ASN A 93 -12.81 11.82 -11.29
N GLY A 94 -13.59 12.27 -12.29
CA GLY A 94 -14.16 13.60 -12.32
C GLY A 94 -15.11 13.91 -11.15
N LYS A 95 -15.79 12.88 -10.57
CA LYS A 95 -16.61 13.07 -9.36
C LYS A 95 -15.75 13.37 -8.15
N ALA A 96 -14.68 12.60 -7.95
CA ALA A 96 -13.73 12.83 -6.86
C ALA A 96 -13.03 14.19 -7.00
N GLN A 97 -12.63 14.57 -8.22
CA GLN A 97 -12.04 15.88 -8.48
C GLN A 97 -13.00 17.03 -8.15
N LYS A 98 -14.31 16.89 -8.41
CA LYS A 98 -15.30 17.90 -8.01
C LYS A 98 -15.30 18.10 -6.49
N ILE A 99 -15.33 17.01 -5.72
CA ILE A 99 -15.24 17.05 -4.26
C ILE A 99 -13.92 17.67 -3.82
N SER A 100 -12.81 17.35 -4.47
CA SER A 100 -11.50 17.94 -4.20
C SER A 100 -11.51 19.47 -4.33
N ARG A 101 -12.16 20.02 -5.36
CA ARG A 101 -12.33 21.47 -5.51
C ARG A 101 -13.16 22.08 -4.37
N GLU A 102 -14.20 21.39 -3.92
CA GLU A 102 -15.04 21.82 -2.79
C GLU A 102 -14.24 21.82 -1.48
N VAL A 103 -13.45 20.76 -1.23
CA VAL A 103 -12.54 20.65 -0.06
C VAL A 103 -11.55 21.82 -0.05
N PHE A 104 -10.88 22.08 -1.17
CA PHE A 104 -9.91 23.16 -1.28
C PHE A 104 -10.57 24.55 -1.16
N SER A 105 -11.74 24.75 -1.78
CA SER A 105 -12.52 25.99 -1.63
C SER A 105 -12.86 26.29 -0.15
N LYS A 106 -13.14 25.24 0.64
CA LYS A 106 -13.54 25.36 2.04
C LYS A 106 -12.36 25.49 3.00
N TYR A 107 -11.28 24.73 2.77
CA TYR A 107 -10.22 24.55 3.77
C TYR A 107 -8.84 25.07 3.34
N ALA A 108 -8.59 25.36 2.07
CA ALA A 108 -7.30 25.91 1.66
C ALA A 108 -7.12 27.36 2.12
N GLU A 109 -5.96 27.64 2.73
CA GLU A 109 -5.58 28.99 3.14
C GLU A 109 -5.26 29.89 1.93
N ARG A 110 -4.63 29.31 0.89
CA ARG A 110 -4.25 29.98 -0.38
C ARG A 110 -5.01 29.38 -1.55
N LYS A 111 -6.25 29.85 -1.80
CA LYS A 111 -7.18 29.22 -2.74
C LYS A 111 -6.71 29.24 -4.19
N ASP A 112 -6.01 30.29 -4.62
CA ASP A 112 -5.60 30.50 -6.01
C ASP A 112 -4.25 29.86 -6.36
N SER A 113 -3.64 29.12 -5.43
CA SER A 113 -2.32 28.54 -5.59
C SER A 113 -2.36 27.06 -6.03
N HIS A 114 -3.53 26.53 -6.38
CA HIS A 114 -3.71 25.11 -6.65
C HIS A 114 -4.33 24.84 -8.02
N ALA A 115 -3.85 23.78 -8.68
CA ALA A 115 -4.36 23.31 -9.96
C ALA A 115 -4.99 21.92 -9.83
N PHE A 116 -6.03 21.67 -10.63
CA PHE A 116 -6.76 20.41 -10.65
C PHE A 116 -6.81 19.89 -12.08
N VAL A 117 -6.23 18.73 -12.33
CA VAL A 117 -6.09 18.12 -13.65
C VAL A 117 -6.84 16.79 -13.68
N CYS A 118 -7.84 16.67 -14.58
CA CYS A 118 -8.54 15.42 -14.80
C CYS A 118 -7.73 14.58 -15.80
N SER A 119 -6.95 13.64 -15.27
CA SER A 119 -6.08 12.78 -16.08
C SER A 119 -5.69 11.52 -15.31
N SER A 120 -5.42 10.43 -16.03
CA SER A 120 -4.71 9.30 -15.45
C SER A 120 -3.21 9.61 -15.28
N ILE A 121 -2.53 8.80 -14.46
CA ILE A 121 -1.06 8.88 -14.31
C ILE A 121 -0.38 8.69 -15.66
N PHE A 122 -0.84 7.71 -16.46
CA PHE A 122 -0.21 7.37 -17.73
C PHE A 122 -0.40 8.42 -18.79
N ASP A 123 -1.53 9.14 -18.78
CA ASP A 123 -1.86 10.17 -19.77
C ASP A 123 -1.35 11.56 -19.36
N TYR A 124 -1.01 11.75 -18.08
CA TYR A 124 -0.54 13.05 -17.62
C TYR A 124 0.75 13.48 -18.32
N SER A 125 0.68 14.63 -18.96
CA SER A 125 1.81 15.26 -19.65
C SER A 125 1.73 16.78 -19.46
N PRO A 126 2.50 17.34 -18.51
CA PRO A 126 2.50 18.78 -18.29
C PRO A 126 3.16 19.53 -19.46
N LYS A 127 2.72 20.75 -19.70
CA LYS A 127 3.43 21.66 -20.62
C LYS A 127 4.85 21.90 -20.09
N ASP A 128 5.78 22.08 -21.00
CA ASP A 128 7.19 22.45 -20.71
C ASP A 128 7.95 21.46 -19.82
N GLN A 129 7.57 20.19 -19.82
CA GLN A 129 8.22 19.14 -19.02
C GLN A 129 8.38 19.53 -17.54
N LYS A 130 7.40 20.25 -16.99
CA LYS A 130 7.42 20.75 -15.61
C LYS A 130 7.77 19.63 -14.62
N LYS A 131 8.68 19.94 -13.71
CA LYS A 131 9.06 19.09 -12.57
C LYS A 131 8.69 19.79 -11.27
N TYR A 132 8.64 19.01 -10.19
CA TYR A 132 8.11 19.44 -8.90
C TYR A 132 9.14 19.21 -7.79
N ASP A 133 9.09 20.04 -6.75
CA ASP A 133 9.93 19.88 -5.56
C ASP A 133 9.50 18.64 -4.78
N ILE A 134 8.20 18.38 -4.76
CA ILE A 134 7.61 17.21 -4.12
C ILE A 134 6.64 16.53 -5.08
N VAL A 135 6.86 15.25 -5.36
CA VAL A 135 5.89 14.37 -6.00
C VAL A 135 5.27 13.49 -4.93
N HIS A 136 3.95 13.48 -4.86
CA HIS A 136 3.18 12.72 -3.90
C HIS A 136 2.29 11.70 -4.63
N CYS A 137 2.23 10.46 -4.13
CA CYS A 137 1.37 9.42 -4.67
C CYS A 137 1.15 8.34 -3.61
N ARG A 138 -0.04 8.26 -3.03
CA ARG A 138 -0.33 7.32 -1.94
C ARG A 138 -1.65 6.59 -2.15
N GLY A 139 -1.61 5.24 -2.09
CA GLY A 139 -2.79 4.38 -2.24
C GLY A 139 -3.32 4.33 -3.68
N VAL A 140 -2.44 4.30 -4.69
CA VAL A 140 -2.84 4.45 -6.09
C VAL A 140 -2.30 3.34 -6.99
N LEU A 141 -1.00 3.05 -6.92
CA LEU A 141 -0.34 2.21 -7.92
C LEU A 141 -0.80 0.75 -7.87
N SER A 142 -1.18 0.26 -6.71
CA SER A 142 -1.75 -1.08 -6.53
C SER A 142 -3.06 -1.30 -7.31
N HIS A 143 -3.73 -0.23 -7.70
CA HIS A 143 -4.95 -0.28 -8.53
C HIS A 143 -4.67 -0.13 -10.03
N THR A 144 -3.41 -0.13 -10.46
CA THR A 144 -3.03 -0.04 -11.88
C THR A 144 -2.60 -1.41 -12.41
N ALA A 145 -2.73 -1.62 -13.73
CA ALA A 145 -2.22 -2.84 -14.39
C ALA A 145 -0.70 -2.82 -14.61
N ALA A 146 -0.02 -1.72 -14.34
CA ALA A 146 1.40 -1.52 -14.61
C ALA A 146 2.05 -0.62 -13.54
N LYS A 147 2.04 -1.09 -12.28
CA LYS A 147 2.51 -0.34 -11.10
C LYS A 147 3.95 0.17 -11.25
N GLU A 148 4.85 -0.64 -11.81
CA GLU A 148 6.25 -0.25 -12.06
C GLU A 148 6.36 0.89 -13.09
N ASP A 149 5.62 0.81 -14.22
CA ASP A 149 5.61 1.89 -15.21
C ASP A 149 5.03 3.17 -14.64
N ALA A 150 3.96 3.04 -13.82
CA ALA A 150 3.37 4.17 -13.12
C ALA A 150 4.36 4.80 -12.14
N PHE A 151 5.11 3.98 -11.36
CA PHE A 151 6.16 4.47 -10.47
C PHE A 151 7.25 5.23 -11.25
N ARG A 152 7.78 4.62 -12.31
CA ARG A 152 8.79 5.26 -13.18
C ARG A 152 8.26 6.56 -13.80
N LYS A 153 6.97 6.58 -14.18
CA LYS A 153 6.32 7.78 -14.71
C LYS A 153 6.27 8.91 -13.70
N ILE A 154 5.82 8.65 -12.46
CA ILE A 154 5.75 9.70 -11.43
C ILE A 154 7.14 10.15 -10.98
N ALA A 155 8.13 9.25 -10.91
CA ALA A 155 9.50 9.57 -10.56
C ALA A 155 10.18 10.57 -11.52
N GLN A 156 9.77 10.61 -12.80
CA GLN A 156 10.28 11.55 -13.79
C GLN A 156 9.97 13.01 -13.46
N PHE A 157 8.90 13.24 -12.69
CA PHE A 157 8.46 14.60 -12.34
C PHE A 157 9.20 15.18 -11.13
N VAL A 158 10.06 14.41 -10.46
CA VAL A 158 10.86 14.90 -9.34
C VAL A 158 12.03 15.76 -9.86
N LYS A 159 12.13 17.01 -9.38
CA LYS A 159 13.29 17.88 -9.61
C LYS A 159 14.56 17.26 -9.03
N PRO A 160 15.76 17.54 -9.56
CA PRO A 160 17.00 17.36 -8.81
C PRO A 160 16.90 18.11 -7.46
N GLY A 161 17.30 17.46 -6.35
CA GLY A 161 17.12 17.99 -5.00
C GLY A 161 15.70 17.85 -4.42
N GLY A 162 14.74 17.33 -5.21
CA GLY A 162 13.35 17.11 -4.79
C GLY A 162 13.08 15.73 -4.19
N PHE A 163 11.84 15.51 -3.78
CA PHE A 163 11.42 14.30 -3.08
C PHE A 163 10.23 13.62 -3.77
N LEU A 164 10.20 12.30 -3.69
CA LEU A 164 9.02 11.48 -3.96
C LEU A 164 8.50 10.91 -2.63
N ILE A 165 7.26 11.23 -2.29
CA ILE A 165 6.51 10.62 -1.18
C ILE A 165 5.57 9.60 -1.80
N PHE A 166 5.91 8.33 -1.66
CA PHE A 166 5.17 7.20 -2.24
C PHE A 166 4.69 6.27 -1.14
N GLY A 167 3.45 5.81 -1.21
CA GLY A 167 2.90 4.84 -0.28
C GLY A 167 1.80 4.00 -0.91
N ASP A 168 1.89 2.69 -0.74
CA ASP A 168 0.89 1.73 -1.21
C ASP A 168 0.76 0.56 -0.22
N PRO A 169 -0.32 -0.22 -0.28
CA PRO A 169 -0.37 -1.51 0.38
C PRO A 169 0.83 -2.36 -0.01
N ASN A 170 1.34 -3.13 0.95
CA ASN A 170 2.48 -4.01 0.74
C ASN A 170 2.01 -5.45 0.51
N LYS A 171 2.66 -6.18 -0.38
CA LYS A 171 2.32 -7.56 -0.76
C LYS A 171 2.23 -8.50 0.46
N ALA A 172 3.17 -8.43 1.37
CA ALA A 172 3.16 -9.25 2.59
C ALA A 172 2.09 -8.77 3.59
N GLY A 173 2.04 -7.46 3.86
CA GLY A 173 1.02 -6.87 4.73
C GLY A 173 -0.41 -7.01 4.20
N GLY A 174 -0.56 -7.06 2.87
CA GLY A 174 -1.82 -7.31 2.17
C GLY A 174 -2.23 -8.79 2.09
N PHE A 175 -1.37 -9.74 2.50
CA PHE A 175 -1.58 -11.17 2.33
C PHE A 175 -2.95 -11.65 2.81
N GLN A 176 -3.33 -11.31 4.04
CA GLN A 176 -4.64 -11.71 4.58
C GLN A 176 -5.80 -11.02 3.85
N ASN A 177 -5.64 -9.77 3.44
CA ASN A 177 -6.64 -9.08 2.64
C ASN A 177 -6.82 -9.76 1.27
N MET A 178 -5.75 -10.24 0.66
CA MET A 178 -5.84 -10.98 -0.61
C MET A 178 -6.51 -12.34 -0.45
N LEU A 179 -6.33 -13.04 0.68
CA LEU A 179 -7.09 -14.24 1.01
C LEU A 179 -8.59 -13.94 1.21
N GLN A 180 -8.93 -12.83 1.87
CA GLN A 180 -10.31 -12.39 2.00
C GLN A 180 -10.93 -12.09 0.64
N ARG A 181 -10.21 -11.34 -0.24
CA ARG A 181 -10.66 -11.06 -1.61
C ARG A 181 -10.88 -12.33 -2.40
N PHE A 182 -9.96 -13.29 -2.29
CA PHE A 182 -10.12 -14.60 -2.93
C PHE A 182 -11.46 -15.26 -2.51
N ALA A 183 -11.80 -15.28 -1.22
CA ALA A 183 -13.07 -15.83 -0.76
C ALA A 183 -14.27 -15.06 -1.31
N VAL A 184 -14.24 -13.73 -1.26
CA VAL A 184 -15.34 -12.87 -1.75
C VAL A 184 -15.61 -13.15 -3.24
N TYR A 185 -14.55 -13.19 -4.06
CA TYR A 185 -14.69 -13.48 -5.50
C TYR A 185 -15.09 -14.91 -5.84
N GLN A 186 -14.93 -15.86 -4.92
CA GLN A 186 -15.42 -17.24 -5.11
C GLN A 186 -16.88 -17.42 -4.72
N PHE A 187 -17.42 -16.57 -3.82
CA PHE A 187 -18.78 -16.71 -3.30
C PHE A 187 -19.77 -15.66 -3.83
N ALA A 188 -19.27 -14.63 -4.55
CA ALA A 188 -20.10 -13.56 -5.06
C ALA A 188 -19.71 -13.16 -6.49
N SER A 189 -20.69 -12.76 -7.28
CA SER A 189 -20.53 -12.38 -8.70
C SER A 189 -20.84 -10.91 -8.95
N SER A 190 -21.64 -10.28 -8.09
CA SER A 190 -22.04 -8.87 -8.19
C SER A 190 -21.51 -8.07 -7.00
N PRO A 191 -21.33 -6.74 -7.13
CA PRO A 191 -20.91 -5.89 -6.02
C PRO A 191 -21.79 -6.01 -4.77
N ASP A 192 -23.11 -6.12 -4.92
CA ASP A 192 -24.02 -6.23 -3.78
C ASP A 192 -23.87 -7.59 -3.08
N GLU A 193 -23.77 -8.70 -3.83
CA GLU A 193 -23.46 -10.01 -3.26
C GLU A 193 -22.07 -10.00 -2.55
N MET A 194 -21.08 -9.30 -3.10
CA MET A 194 -19.79 -9.14 -2.46
C MET A 194 -19.89 -8.43 -1.10
N VAL A 195 -20.75 -7.39 -1.01
CA VAL A 195 -21.02 -6.72 0.27
C VAL A 195 -21.65 -7.69 1.28
N GLU A 196 -22.63 -8.49 0.87
CA GLU A 196 -23.27 -9.48 1.74
C GLU A 196 -22.26 -10.55 2.23
N VAL A 197 -21.42 -11.08 1.33
CA VAL A 197 -20.38 -12.04 1.69
C VAL A 197 -19.34 -11.43 2.64
N CYS A 198 -18.93 -10.18 2.42
CA CYS A 198 -18.03 -9.48 3.33
C CYS A 198 -18.64 -9.31 4.73
N GLU A 199 -19.89 -8.89 4.83
CA GLU A 199 -20.59 -8.75 6.11
C GLU A 199 -20.77 -10.10 6.81
N LEU A 200 -20.98 -11.18 6.06
CA LEU A 200 -21.12 -12.53 6.60
C LEU A 200 -19.81 -13.09 7.15
N LEU A 201 -18.70 -12.93 6.42
CA LEU A 201 -17.44 -13.59 6.73
C LEU A 201 -16.47 -12.71 7.52
N PHE A 202 -16.46 -11.38 7.27
CA PHE A 202 -15.43 -10.47 7.76
C PHE A 202 -15.98 -9.30 8.58
N LYS A 203 -17.15 -9.49 9.21
CA LYS A 203 -17.83 -8.45 9.99
C LYS A 203 -16.94 -7.82 11.05
N GLU A 204 -16.15 -8.61 11.78
CA GLU A 204 -15.25 -8.09 12.82
C GLU A 204 -14.15 -7.16 12.25
N ASP A 205 -13.63 -7.49 11.08
CA ASP A 205 -12.61 -6.67 10.39
C ASP A 205 -13.23 -5.37 9.88
N ILE A 206 -14.45 -5.43 9.36
CA ILE A 206 -15.20 -4.24 8.94
C ILE A 206 -15.50 -3.35 10.15
N ASP A 207 -16.02 -3.92 11.24
CA ASP A 207 -16.35 -3.19 12.48
C ASP A 207 -15.13 -2.49 13.07
N ARG A 208 -13.96 -3.17 13.05
CA ARG A 208 -12.68 -2.59 13.46
C ARG A 208 -12.29 -1.43 12.55
N SER A 209 -12.41 -1.60 11.23
CA SER A 209 -12.06 -0.56 10.25
C SER A 209 -12.92 0.70 10.41
N VAL A 210 -14.23 0.55 10.60
CA VAL A 210 -15.16 1.67 10.83
C VAL A 210 -14.81 2.48 12.08
N ARG A 211 -14.25 1.84 13.13
CA ARG A 211 -13.86 2.57 14.37
C ARG A 211 -12.71 3.55 14.14
N PHE A 212 -11.80 3.22 13.22
CA PHE A 212 -10.58 4.00 13.01
C PHE A 212 -10.62 4.88 11.76
N ILE A 213 -11.45 4.51 10.77
CA ILE A 213 -11.53 5.22 9.50
C ILE A 213 -12.94 5.81 9.38
N PRO A 214 -13.09 7.14 9.28
CA PRO A 214 -14.39 7.80 9.18
C PRO A 214 -14.99 7.63 7.78
N ARG A 215 -15.27 6.40 7.39
CA ARG A 215 -15.92 6.01 6.14
C ARG A 215 -17.15 5.16 6.41
N THR A 216 -18.06 5.11 5.44
CA THR A 216 -19.18 4.16 5.51
C THR A 216 -18.69 2.72 5.40
N ARG A 217 -19.43 1.77 5.94
CA ARG A 217 -19.13 0.34 5.81
C ARG A 217 -19.01 -0.08 4.35
N ARG A 218 -19.93 0.39 3.51
CA ARG A 218 -19.94 0.12 2.07
C ARG A 218 -18.66 0.66 1.41
N ALA A 219 -18.26 1.89 1.69
CA ALA A 219 -17.03 2.47 1.15
C ALA A 219 -15.78 1.67 1.56
N ILE A 220 -15.71 1.18 2.80
CA ILE A 220 -14.62 0.32 3.26
C ILE A 220 -14.61 -1.02 2.51
N ILE A 221 -15.79 -1.63 2.31
CA ILE A 221 -15.93 -2.90 1.59
C ILE A 221 -15.52 -2.72 0.13
N PHE A 222 -15.95 -1.66 -0.53
CA PHE A 222 -15.61 -1.38 -1.92
C PHE A 222 -14.12 -1.16 -2.11
N ASP A 223 -13.49 -0.35 -1.27
CA ASP A 223 -12.06 -0.04 -1.30
C ASP A 223 -11.18 -1.27 -1.04
N ARG A 224 -11.60 -2.19 -0.16
CA ARG A 224 -10.77 -3.34 0.25
C ARG A 224 -11.03 -4.61 -0.54
N TRP A 225 -12.27 -4.91 -0.91
CA TRP A 225 -12.65 -6.22 -1.43
C TRP A 225 -13.35 -6.19 -2.79
N VAL A 226 -14.16 -5.17 -3.08
CA VAL A 226 -14.90 -5.09 -4.36
C VAL A 226 -14.05 -4.56 -5.50
N ILE A 227 -13.11 -3.63 -5.21
CA ILE A 227 -12.19 -3.10 -6.22
C ILE A 227 -11.52 -4.24 -7.01
N GLN A 228 -11.58 -4.16 -8.34
CA GLN A 228 -11.19 -5.29 -9.17
C GLN A 228 -9.68 -5.45 -9.28
N SER A 229 -8.96 -4.35 -9.49
CA SER A 229 -7.51 -4.39 -9.61
C SER A 229 -6.86 -4.10 -8.26
N GLN A 230 -6.06 -5.05 -7.78
CA GLN A 230 -5.23 -4.93 -6.60
C GLN A 230 -3.95 -5.73 -6.83
N ASP A 231 -2.83 -5.05 -7.02
CA ASP A 231 -1.50 -5.64 -7.17
C ASP A 231 -0.51 -4.86 -6.31
N ASP A 232 -0.39 -5.31 -5.06
CA ASP A 232 0.44 -4.67 -4.06
C ASP A 232 1.93 -4.89 -4.36
N PRO A 233 2.81 -3.88 -4.28
CA PRO A 233 4.25 -4.10 -4.41
C PRO A 233 4.85 -4.68 -3.14
N SER A 234 5.96 -5.42 -3.27
CA SER A 234 6.84 -5.71 -2.14
C SER A 234 7.78 -4.53 -1.85
N VAL A 235 8.40 -4.53 -0.66
CA VAL A 235 9.41 -3.53 -0.33
C VAL A 235 10.59 -3.59 -1.31
N ALA A 236 11.03 -4.80 -1.66
CA ALA A 236 12.13 -5.00 -2.60
C ALA A 236 11.82 -4.42 -4.00
N GLU A 237 10.58 -4.63 -4.51
CA GLU A 237 10.16 -4.04 -5.79
C GLU A 237 10.27 -2.50 -5.74
N VAL A 238 9.72 -1.86 -4.70
CA VAL A 238 9.74 -0.38 -4.58
C VAL A 238 11.16 0.16 -4.46
N VAL A 239 12.02 -0.52 -3.69
CA VAL A 239 13.42 -0.15 -3.54
C VAL A 239 14.16 -0.25 -4.89
N ASN A 240 13.94 -1.33 -5.65
CA ASN A 240 14.54 -1.50 -6.97
C ASN A 240 14.07 -0.41 -7.95
N TRP A 241 12.77 -0.15 -8.03
CA TRP A 241 12.24 0.90 -8.91
C TRP A 241 12.80 2.28 -8.56
N SER A 242 12.99 2.56 -7.26
CA SER A 242 13.57 3.82 -6.82
C SER A 242 15.01 3.96 -7.29
N GLN A 243 15.82 2.93 -7.14
CA GLN A 243 17.22 2.90 -7.59
C GLN A 243 17.32 3.09 -9.11
N GLU A 244 16.54 2.36 -9.88
CA GLU A 244 16.50 2.46 -11.34
C GLU A 244 16.00 3.83 -11.84
N SER A 245 15.18 4.50 -11.05
CA SER A 245 14.69 5.86 -11.32
C SER A 245 15.67 6.96 -10.84
N GLY A 246 16.85 6.59 -10.31
CA GLY A 246 17.85 7.52 -9.79
C GLY A 246 17.44 8.19 -8.48
N LEU A 247 16.53 7.58 -7.74
CA LEU A 247 16.09 8.02 -6.42
C LEU A 247 16.90 7.30 -5.32
N ARG A 248 17.02 7.95 -4.18
CA ARG A 248 17.60 7.35 -2.96
C ARG A 248 16.58 7.38 -1.84
N MET A 249 16.46 6.30 -1.09
CA MET A 249 15.58 6.26 0.07
C MET A 249 16.07 7.26 1.13
N TYR A 250 15.18 8.15 1.54
CA TYR A 250 15.41 9.11 2.62
C TYR A 250 14.87 8.58 3.94
N SER A 251 13.62 8.15 3.96
CA SER A 251 12.97 7.49 5.09
C SER A 251 11.84 6.59 4.61
N CYS A 252 11.33 5.73 5.50
CA CYS A 252 10.13 4.94 5.26
C CYS A 252 9.40 4.67 6.57
N TYR A 253 8.12 4.39 6.45
CA TYR A 253 7.29 3.96 7.59
C TYR A 253 6.31 2.87 7.16
N PRO A 254 6.25 1.72 7.86
CA PRO A 254 7.17 1.36 8.95
C PRO A 254 8.63 1.31 8.52
N PRO A 255 9.60 1.45 9.45
CA PRO A 255 11.01 1.41 9.10
C PRO A 255 11.39 0.02 8.60
N VAL A 256 12.04 -0.02 7.43
CA VAL A 256 12.55 -1.27 6.82
C VAL A 256 14.07 -1.36 6.89
N LEU A 257 14.74 -0.27 7.28
CA LEU A 257 16.19 -0.23 7.42
C LEU A 257 16.61 -0.51 8.87
N PRO A 258 17.64 -1.33 9.07
CA PRO A 258 18.17 -1.58 10.40
C PRO A 258 18.72 -0.28 11.01
N PRO A 259 18.37 0.09 12.24
CA PRO A 259 18.83 1.32 12.90
C PRO A 259 20.24 1.21 13.50
N PHE A 260 21.05 0.25 13.07
CA PHE A 260 22.28 -0.14 13.78
C PHE A 260 23.53 0.63 13.39
N PHE A 261 23.46 1.44 12.36
CA PHE A 261 24.66 2.08 11.83
C PHE A 261 24.65 3.56 12.20
N GLY A 262 25.57 3.91 13.08
CA GLY A 262 25.92 5.31 13.31
C GLY A 262 26.60 5.89 12.08
N ASP A 263 26.28 7.12 11.76
CA ASP A 263 26.95 7.90 10.72
C ASP A 263 27.70 9.07 11.32
N SER A 264 28.68 9.57 10.61
CA SER A 264 29.49 10.72 10.98
C SER A 264 29.70 11.59 9.75
N ILE A 265 29.76 12.90 9.94
CA ILE A 265 30.09 13.83 8.85
C ILE A 265 31.47 13.56 8.22
N HIS A 266 32.33 12.82 8.90
CA HIS A 266 33.66 12.44 8.44
C HIS A 266 33.68 11.11 7.68
N HIS A 267 32.62 10.34 7.72
CA HIS A 267 32.50 9.04 7.07
C HIS A 267 31.17 8.99 6.34
N GLN A 268 31.23 8.84 5.03
CA GLN A 268 29.99 8.47 4.32
C GLN A 268 29.63 7.06 4.74
N PRO A 269 28.35 6.82 5.15
CA PRO A 269 27.92 5.48 5.47
C PRO A 269 28.07 4.63 4.22
N LYS A 270 28.80 3.54 4.37
CA LYS A 270 28.87 2.52 3.33
C LYS A 270 27.62 1.63 3.35
N LEU A 271 26.61 2.01 4.13
CA LEU A 271 25.33 1.32 4.18
C LEU A 271 24.59 1.62 2.88
N ASP A 272 24.61 0.66 2.00
CA ASP A 272 23.77 0.67 0.81
C ASP A 272 22.51 -0.14 1.14
N PRO A 273 21.34 0.51 1.36
CA PRO A 273 20.10 -0.19 1.71
C PRO A 273 19.72 -1.22 0.64
N TYR A 274 20.16 -1.02 -0.60
CA TYR A 274 19.91 -1.96 -1.70
C TYR A 274 20.66 -3.29 -1.56
N LYS A 275 21.63 -3.38 -0.65
CA LYS A 275 22.37 -4.63 -0.34
C LYS A 275 21.78 -5.43 0.82
N PHE A 276 20.69 -4.95 1.43
CA PHE A 276 20.09 -5.55 2.62
C PHE A 276 18.66 -5.99 2.38
N HIS A 277 18.35 -6.45 1.16
CA HIS A 277 17.00 -6.89 0.77
C HIS A 277 16.42 -7.96 1.71
N GLU A 278 17.27 -8.82 2.25
CA GLU A 278 16.86 -9.89 3.15
C GLU A 278 16.23 -9.36 4.44
N PHE A 279 16.68 -8.18 4.91
CA PHE A 279 16.10 -7.56 6.11
C PHE A 279 14.66 -7.05 5.90
N PHE A 280 14.30 -6.71 4.67
CA PHE A 280 12.92 -6.32 4.37
C PHE A 280 11.95 -7.45 4.63
N SER A 281 12.36 -8.69 4.32
CA SER A 281 11.55 -9.89 4.51
C SER A 281 11.21 -10.16 5.97
N ILE A 282 12.05 -9.72 6.91
CA ILE A 282 11.76 -9.81 8.34
C ILE A 282 10.59 -8.91 8.72
N ALA A 283 10.63 -7.64 8.30
CA ALA A 283 9.53 -6.71 8.51
C ALA A 283 8.27 -7.19 7.81
N GLU A 284 8.39 -7.64 6.56
CA GLU A 284 7.27 -8.16 5.76
C GLU A 284 6.63 -9.41 6.39
N LEU A 285 7.42 -10.30 7.02
CA LEU A 285 6.85 -11.42 7.77
C LEU A 285 5.97 -10.97 8.92
N THR A 286 6.42 -9.98 9.70
CA THR A 286 5.60 -9.46 10.81
C THR A 286 4.31 -8.81 10.32
N TRP A 287 4.36 -8.12 9.18
CA TRP A 287 3.18 -7.51 8.58
C TRP A 287 2.21 -8.56 8.04
N MET A 288 2.72 -9.62 7.43
CA MET A 288 1.92 -10.76 6.97
C MET A 288 1.18 -11.44 8.13
N LEU A 289 1.86 -11.66 9.26
CA LEU A 289 1.29 -12.26 10.46
C LEU A 289 0.40 -11.29 11.25
N GLN A 290 0.46 -10.00 10.95
CA GLN A 290 -0.23 -8.93 11.68
C GLN A 290 0.08 -8.96 13.19
N THR A 291 1.33 -9.27 13.54
CA THR A 291 1.76 -9.29 14.94
C THR A 291 2.11 -7.89 15.42
N SER A 292 1.77 -7.60 16.69
CA SER A 292 2.19 -6.38 17.39
C SER A 292 3.50 -6.56 18.16
N SER A 293 4.17 -7.70 18.01
CA SER A 293 5.39 -7.99 18.75
C SER A 293 6.51 -7.08 18.30
N ASP A 294 7.14 -6.38 19.24
CA ASP A 294 8.43 -5.75 19.00
C ASP A 294 9.45 -6.86 18.74
N LEU A 295 10.18 -6.71 17.68
CA LEU A 295 11.16 -7.68 17.25
C LEU A 295 12.54 -7.20 17.67
N ASP A 296 12.99 -7.65 18.83
CA ASP A 296 14.34 -7.40 19.38
C ASP A 296 15.46 -8.11 18.60
N PHE A 297 15.27 -8.41 17.31
CA PHE A 297 16.11 -9.42 16.73
C PHE A 297 16.93 -9.00 15.55
N LEU A 298 17.19 -7.82 15.34
CA LEU A 298 18.02 -7.44 14.20
C LEU A 298 19.46 -7.93 14.37
N SER A 299 19.63 -9.24 14.31
CA SER A 299 20.95 -9.87 14.22
C SER A 299 21.47 -9.81 12.78
N PRO A 300 22.72 -9.48 12.54
CA PRO A 300 23.32 -9.39 11.21
C PRO A 300 23.56 -10.76 10.57
N VAL A 301 22.51 -11.55 10.36
CA VAL A 301 22.58 -12.88 9.72
C VAL A 301 22.10 -12.82 8.27
N ALA A 302 22.41 -11.72 7.58
CA ALA A 302 21.94 -11.44 6.22
C ALA A 302 22.14 -12.60 5.24
N SER A 303 23.28 -13.30 5.30
CA SER A 303 23.58 -14.41 4.39
C SER A 303 22.66 -15.64 4.56
N ARG A 304 21.98 -15.77 5.69
CA ARG A 304 21.05 -16.88 5.97
C ARG A 304 19.60 -16.52 5.67
N LEU A 305 19.32 -15.27 5.34
CA LEU A 305 17.96 -14.79 5.09
C LEU A 305 17.53 -14.91 3.63
N GLY A 306 18.46 -15.17 2.69
CA GLY A 306 18.14 -15.23 1.26
C GLY A 306 17.10 -16.31 0.90
N GLU A 307 17.21 -17.51 1.46
CA GLU A 307 16.21 -18.56 1.25
C GLU A 307 14.85 -18.19 1.85
N PHE A 308 14.86 -17.57 3.04
CA PHE A 308 13.66 -17.10 3.70
C PHE A 308 13.00 -15.97 2.90
N ALA A 309 13.75 -14.98 2.45
CA ALA A 309 13.25 -13.88 1.63
C ALA A 309 12.61 -14.39 0.32
N SER A 310 13.28 -15.34 -0.35
CA SER A 310 12.76 -15.96 -1.56
C SER A 310 11.46 -16.75 -1.30
N ALA A 311 11.39 -17.50 -0.21
CA ALA A 311 10.19 -18.26 0.13
C ALA A 311 9.00 -17.35 0.48
N LEU A 312 9.26 -16.25 1.22
CA LEU A 312 8.26 -15.25 1.56
C LEU A 312 7.71 -14.56 0.30
N GLU A 313 8.60 -14.11 -0.59
CA GLU A 313 8.20 -13.45 -1.85
C GLU A 313 7.35 -14.41 -2.72
N GLN A 314 7.72 -15.67 -2.82
CA GLN A 314 6.99 -16.64 -3.64
C GLN A 314 5.57 -16.91 -3.10
N ILE A 315 5.40 -17.10 -1.78
CA ILE A 315 4.08 -17.39 -1.22
C ILE A 315 3.16 -16.17 -1.22
N THR A 316 3.70 -14.98 -0.94
CA THR A 316 2.93 -13.72 -1.00
C THR A 316 2.54 -13.39 -2.43
N THR A 317 3.43 -13.63 -3.40
CA THR A 317 3.14 -13.50 -4.84
C THR A 317 2.06 -14.48 -5.31
N LEU A 318 2.10 -15.74 -4.85
CA LEU A 318 1.05 -16.70 -5.19
C LEU A 318 -0.34 -16.22 -4.76
N VAL A 319 -0.43 -15.67 -3.55
CA VAL A 319 -1.70 -15.17 -3.01
C VAL A 319 -2.10 -13.83 -3.65
N ALA A 320 -1.16 -12.92 -3.86
CA ALA A 320 -1.42 -11.64 -4.50
C ALA A 320 -1.94 -11.79 -5.95
N ASN A 321 -1.44 -12.79 -6.66
CA ASN A 321 -1.80 -13.04 -8.07
C ASN A 321 -2.95 -14.03 -8.25
N PHE A 322 -3.83 -14.20 -7.26
CA PHE A 322 -5.00 -15.05 -7.46
C PHE A 322 -5.88 -14.52 -8.61
N ASN A 323 -6.43 -15.43 -9.38
CA ASN A 323 -7.36 -15.08 -10.44
C ASN A 323 -8.79 -15.26 -9.93
N LYS A 324 -9.64 -14.21 -10.10
CA LYS A 324 -11.05 -14.24 -9.68
C LYS A 324 -11.84 -15.43 -10.26
N ASN A 325 -11.46 -15.87 -11.46
CA ASN A 325 -12.16 -16.93 -12.19
C ASN A 325 -11.57 -18.32 -11.94
N THR A 326 -10.52 -18.42 -11.14
CA THR A 326 -9.84 -19.70 -10.86
C THR A 326 -9.63 -19.90 -9.37
N LYS A 327 -9.60 -21.16 -8.97
CA LYS A 327 -9.25 -21.56 -7.61
C LYS A 327 -7.78 -21.24 -7.34
N LEU A 328 -7.46 -20.87 -6.11
CA LEU A 328 -6.08 -20.73 -5.67
C LEU A 328 -5.42 -22.11 -5.60
N ASP A 329 -4.21 -22.27 -6.11
CA ASP A 329 -3.49 -23.54 -6.12
C ASP A 329 -3.05 -23.93 -4.71
N ALA A 330 -3.89 -24.69 -4.01
CA ALA A 330 -3.63 -25.16 -2.67
C ALA A 330 -2.40 -26.09 -2.56
N LYS A 331 -2.08 -26.84 -3.61
CA LYS A 331 -0.89 -27.70 -3.61
C LYS A 331 0.38 -26.86 -3.67
N LYS A 332 0.41 -25.86 -4.54
CA LYS A 332 1.53 -24.92 -4.65
C LYS A 332 1.66 -24.10 -3.35
N PHE A 333 0.55 -23.64 -2.78
CA PHE A 333 0.56 -22.97 -1.49
C PHE A 333 1.21 -23.82 -0.39
N ASN A 334 0.84 -25.09 -0.26
CA ASN A 334 1.41 -26.02 0.72
C ASN A 334 2.92 -26.22 0.53
N VAL A 335 3.38 -26.36 -0.72
CA VAL A 335 4.83 -26.49 -1.02
C VAL A 335 5.59 -25.23 -0.58
N LEU A 336 5.08 -24.05 -0.91
CA LEU A 336 5.70 -22.76 -0.54
C LEU A 336 5.63 -22.50 0.97
N SER A 337 4.53 -22.86 1.62
CA SER A 337 4.38 -22.80 3.08
C SER A 337 5.46 -23.60 3.79
N ARG A 338 5.69 -24.86 3.35
CA ARG A 338 6.76 -25.71 3.89
C ARG A 338 8.15 -25.14 3.66
N ALA A 339 8.40 -24.55 2.50
CA ALA A 339 9.67 -23.89 2.19
C ALA A 339 9.92 -22.69 3.11
N LEU A 340 8.89 -21.87 3.33
CA LEU A 340 8.95 -20.73 4.25
C LEU A 340 9.20 -21.18 5.69
N LEU A 341 8.46 -22.17 6.18
CA LEU A 341 8.64 -22.74 7.52
C LEU A 341 10.03 -23.33 7.72
N LYS A 342 10.53 -24.09 6.74
CA LYS A 342 11.88 -24.66 6.79
C LYS A 342 12.96 -23.59 6.84
N SER A 343 12.84 -22.53 6.04
CA SER A 343 13.82 -21.45 6.02
C SER A 343 13.80 -20.60 7.29
N SER A 344 12.63 -20.43 7.93
CA SER A 344 12.49 -19.66 9.18
C SER A 344 13.16 -20.33 10.39
N VAL A 345 13.26 -21.67 10.43
CA VAL A 345 13.93 -22.41 11.52
C VAL A 345 15.43 -22.10 11.60
N ASN A 346 16.04 -21.83 10.47
CA ASN A 346 17.48 -21.55 10.39
C ASN A 346 17.88 -20.15 10.94
N VAL A 347 16.92 -19.37 11.40
CA VAL A 347 17.13 -18.05 11.97
C VAL A 347 16.83 -18.11 13.49
N PRO A 348 17.83 -18.31 14.37
CA PRO A 348 17.62 -18.62 15.80
C PRO A 348 16.76 -17.61 16.56
N THR A 349 16.77 -16.37 16.13
CA THR A 349 15.98 -15.26 16.71
C THR A 349 14.51 -15.29 16.33
N PHE A 350 14.09 -16.18 15.45
CA PHE A 350 12.70 -16.28 14.98
C PHE A 350 11.85 -17.33 15.67
N GLN A 351 12.37 -18.06 16.67
CA GLN A 351 11.62 -19.17 17.25
C GLN A 351 10.19 -18.79 17.68
N PRO A 352 9.94 -17.70 18.40
CA PRO A 352 8.57 -17.31 18.76
C PRO A 352 7.67 -16.96 17.56
N LEU A 353 8.28 -16.48 16.46
CA LEU A 353 7.55 -16.21 15.22
C LEU A 353 7.34 -17.47 14.40
N HIS A 354 8.25 -18.44 14.47
CA HIS A 354 8.14 -19.71 13.77
C HIS A 354 6.89 -20.48 14.19
N ASP A 355 6.63 -20.58 15.50
CA ASP A 355 5.46 -21.30 16.02
C ASP A 355 4.16 -20.63 15.56
N LYS A 356 4.10 -19.29 15.64
CA LYS A 356 2.96 -18.53 15.10
C LYS A 356 2.81 -18.67 13.58
N LEU A 357 3.94 -18.66 12.86
CA LEU A 357 3.94 -18.85 11.40
C LEU A 357 3.40 -20.24 11.03
N LEU A 358 3.79 -21.29 11.79
CA LEU A 358 3.29 -22.63 11.56
C LEU A 358 1.76 -22.70 11.69
N GLU A 359 1.22 -22.21 12.80
CA GLU A 359 -0.22 -22.20 13.05
C GLU A 359 -0.96 -21.33 12.02
N PHE A 360 -0.44 -20.14 11.72
CA PHE A 360 -1.00 -19.25 10.70
C PHE A 360 -1.05 -19.90 9.31
N MET A 361 0.02 -20.61 8.90
CA MET A 361 0.06 -21.27 7.60
C MET A 361 -0.91 -22.48 7.53
N GLN A 362 -1.11 -23.19 8.62
CA GLN A 362 -2.11 -24.26 8.71
C GLN A 362 -3.53 -23.72 8.56
N GLU A 363 -3.86 -22.64 9.27
CA GLU A 363 -5.15 -21.96 9.14
C GLU A 363 -5.38 -21.42 7.73
N ALA A 364 -4.35 -20.82 7.11
CA ALA A 364 -4.44 -20.31 5.75
C ALA A 364 -4.63 -21.42 4.70
N GLU A 365 -3.95 -22.56 4.86
CA GLU A 365 -4.12 -23.71 3.97
C GLU A 365 -5.54 -24.29 4.08
N GLU A 366 -6.04 -24.47 5.31
CA GLU A 366 -7.41 -24.94 5.53
C GLU A 366 -8.43 -23.96 4.93
N PHE A 367 -8.24 -22.65 5.11
CA PHE A 367 -9.07 -21.61 4.53
C PHE A 367 -9.13 -21.74 2.99
N ILE A 368 -7.98 -21.82 2.32
CA ILE A 368 -7.90 -21.97 0.87
C ILE A 368 -8.63 -23.23 0.41
N ASN A 369 -8.44 -24.34 1.11
CA ASN A 369 -9.09 -25.61 0.76
C ASN A 369 -10.62 -25.55 0.89
N LEU A 370 -11.14 -24.91 1.93
CA LEU A 370 -12.58 -24.75 2.15
C LEU A 370 -13.20 -23.79 1.14
N VAL A 371 -12.53 -22.69 0.83
CA VAL A 371 -12.97 -21.75 -0.20
C VAL A 371 -12.99 -22.42 -1.57
N ASN A 372 -11.96 -23.19 -1.92
CA ASN A 372 -11.90 -23.96 -3.17
C ASN A 372 -13.02 -25.00 -3.30
N LYS A 373 -13.53 -25.50 -2.17
CA LYS A 373 -14.69 -26.43 -2.13
C LYS A 373 -16.04 -25.72 -2.23
N GLY A 374 -16.08 -24.39 -2.07
CA GLY A 374 -17.31 -23.59 -2.06
C GLY A 374 -18.15 -23.74 -0.79
N ASP A 375 -17.57 -24.18 0.34
CA ASP A 375 -18.28 -24.41 1.59
C ASP A 375 -18.21 -23.18 2.52
N ILE A 376 -19.04 -22.18 2.25
CA ILE A 376 -19.07 -20.91 2.99
C ILE A 376 -19.37 -21.12 4.48
N THR A 377 -20.16 -22.12 4.83
CA THR A 377 -20.51 -22.41 6.23
C THR A 377 -19.29 -22.87 7.01
N LYS A 378 -18.47 -23.76 6.44
CA LYS A 378 -17.23 -24.19 7.06
C LYS A 378 -16.17 -23.12 7.04
N VAL A 379 -16.09 -22.28 5.99
CA VAL A 379 -15.21 -21.10 5.96
C VAL A 379 -15.53 -20.18 7.13
N ARG A 380 -16.79 -19.86 7.36
CA ARG A 380 -17.23 -19.04 8.52
C ARG A 380 -16.83 -19.67 9.84
N ALA A 381 -17.11 -20.97 10.04
CA ALA A 381 -16.74 -21.67 11.27
C ALA A 381 -15.22 -21.70 11.50
N LEU A 382 -14.42 -21.82 10.43
CA LEU A 382 -12.96 -21.72 10.52
C LEU A 382 -12.54 -20.32 10.97
N ILE A 383 -13.07 -19.27 10.36
CA ILE A 383 -12.75 -17.87 10.71
C ILE A 383 -13.08 -17.60 12.19
N GLU A 384 -14.23 -18.08 12.68
CA GLU A 384 -14.62 -17.91 14.09
C GLU A 384 -13.65 -18.59 15.07
N LYS A 385 -13.08 -19.75 14.69
CA LYS A 385 -12.16 -20.55 15.52
C LYS A 385 -10.68 -20.21 15.38
N ALA A 386 -10.29 -19.60 14.25
CA ALA A 386 -8.89 -19.28 13.95
C ALA A 386 -8.26 -18.46 15.08
N GLN A 387 -7.01 -18.71 15.40
CA GLN A 387 -6.25 -18.00 16.41
C GLN A 387 -5.41 -16.86 15.80
N HIS A 388 -5.00 -17.00 14.56
CA HIS A 388 -4.10 -16.07 13.88
C HIS A 388 -4.71 -15.46 12.62
N LEU A 389 -5.31 -16.28 11.75
CA LEU A 389 -5.85 -15.83 10.48
C LEU A 389 -7.05 -14.89 10.71
N PHE A 390 -6.93 -13.64 10.26
CA PHE A 390 -7.92 -12.56 10.43
C PHE A 390 -8.17 -12.11 11.88
N LYS A 391 -7.32 -12.51 12.84
CA LYS A 391 -7.45 -12.18 14.26
C LYS A 391 -6.43 -11.16 14.76
N GLY A 392 -5.42 -10.83 13.95
CA GLY A 392 -4.39 -9.88 14.33
C GLY A 392 -4.92 -8.47 14.57
N ALA A 393 -4.22 -7.70 15.37
CA ALA A 393 -4.34 -6.25 15.39
C ALA A 393 -4.11 -5.71 13.98
N CYS A 394 -4.47 -4.45 13.71
CA CYS A 394 -4.25 -3.85 12.40
C CYS A 394 -2.83 -4.10 11.91
N GLY A 395 -2.68 -5.06 11.01
CA GLY A 395 -1.41 -5.33 10.35
C GLY A 395 -0.99 -4.15 9.48
N VAL A 396 0.29 -4.03 9.26
CA VAL A 396 0.83 -3.00 8.39
C VAL A 396 0.53 -3.38 6.94
N ARG A 397 -0.51 -2.78 6.38
CA ARG A 397 -0.84 -2.95 4.96
C ARG A 397 -0.07 -1.98 4.08
N HIS A 398 0.08 -0.74 4.53
CA HIS A 398 0.74 0.33 3.79
C HIS A 398 2.18 0.51 4.24
N VAL A 399 3.07 0.71 3.29
CA VAL A 399 4.42 1.20 3.53
C VAL A 399 4.59 2.49 2.75
N ASP A 400 5.00 3.54 3.45
CA ASP A 400 5.26 4.85 2.87
C ASP A 400 6.77 5.06 2.77
N PHE A 401 7.22 5.44 1.59
CA PHE A 401 8.61 5.71 1.29
C PHE A 401 8.81 7.19 0.97
N ILE A 402 9.80 7.80 1.56
CA ILE A 402 10.27 9.13 1.20
C ILE A 402 11.60 8.94 0.47
N MET A 403 11.63 9.34 -0.77
CA MET A 403 12.77 9.17 -1.66
C MET A 403 13.30 10.52 -2.09
N PHE A 404 14.61 10.64 -2.15
CA PHE A 404 15.33 11.85 -2.53
C PHE A 404 15.97 11.68 -3.90
N LYS A 405 15.89 12.70 -4.73
CA LYS A 405 16.60 12.76 -6.00
C LYS A 405 17.89 13.58 -5.84
N PRO A 406 19.08 12.96 -5.90
CA PRO A 406 20.35 13.71 -5.81
C PRO A 406 20.44 14.78 -6.91
N ASN A 407 21.12 15.88 -6.60
CA ASN A 407 21.55 16.82 -7.63
C ASN A 407 22.54 16.12 -8.57
N SER A 408 22.46 16.41 -9.85
CA SER A 408 23.51 16.02 -10.78
C SER A 408 24.78 16.75 -10.36
N ILE A 409 25.84 16.00 -10.01
CA ILE A 409 27.18 16.56 -9.77
C ILE A 409 27.77 16.95 -11.11
#